data_ab5ffbc00029ea0d42c799d937218c8b
#
_entry.id   ab5ffbc00029ea0d42c799d937218c8b
#
_cell.length_a   1.000
_cell.length_b   1.000
_cell.length_c   1.000
_cell.angle_alpha   90.00
_cell.angle_beta   90.00
_cell.angle_gamma   90.00
#
_symmetry.space_group_name_H-M   'P 1'
#
loop_
_entity.id
_entity.type
_entity.pdbx_description
1 polymer ?
#
loop_
_entity_poly.entity_id
_entity_poly.type
_entity_poly.pdbx_seq_one_letter_code
_entity_poly.pdbx_strand_id
1 'polypeptide(L)'
;MGPRRVSYLFRAMGMNGMRSNKTYYLPDSVDFYSTNNSESLAIDLSQSIGEILAEAIKKRGRASIAVSGGSTPIPLFKEFSLLNVDWKKVDLTLVDDRWVDTKNTDSNELLVRTHLIKNKASKVNFIPLKNDSKTAKDGQKNSEEMLKNITLPFDVIVLGMGSDGHTASLFPCSEELSEGMNLNNLNCLISTSPKTAPYERLSLTARVIIDAKNVFLHLNGSSKLHTLESAMEYKDSSKMPIYTFLENGLSIYWSP
;
A
#
# COMPACT_ATOMS: atom_id res chain seq x y z
N MET A 1 22.19 13.12 -0.34
CA MET A 1 21.62 13.47 -1.65
C MET A 1 20.22 12.92 -1.65
N GLY A 2 19.18 13.76 -1.64
CA GLY A 2 17.79 13.32 -1.66
C GLY A 2 17.44 12.58 -2.96
N PRO A 3 16.31 11.82 -2.96
CA PRO A 3 15.90 11.04 -4.11
C PRO A 3 15.75 11.93 -5.34
N ARG A 4 16.30 11.49 -6.47
CA ARG A 4 16.19 12.23 -7.73
C ARG A 4 14.81 11.98 -8.32
N ARG A 5 14.02 13.06 -8.50
CA ARG A 5 12.83 13.04 -9.35
C ARG A 5 13.29 12.77 -10.78
N VAL A 6 12.86 11.67 -11.37
CA VAL A 6 13.20 11.31 -12.74
C VAL A 6 11.89 11.14 -13.50
N SER A 7 11.70 11.94 -14.55
CA SER A 7 10.68 11.65 -15.56
C SER A 7 11.14 10.37 -16.29
N TYR A 8 10.53 9.24 -15.95
CA TYR A 8 10.94 7.94 -16.46
C TYR A 8 10.33 7.61 -17.80
N LEU A 9 11.22 7.41 -18.75
CA LEU A 9 11.03 6.72 -20.01
C LEU A 9 11.23 5.22 -19.73
N PHE A 10 10.19 4.42 -19.60
CA PHE A 10 10.33 2.97 -19.60
C PHE A 10 10.57 2.49 -21.02
N ARG A 11 11.76 1.93 -21.29
CA ARG A 11 11.98 1.11 -22.49
C ARG A 11 11.64 -0.33 -22.14
N ALA A 12 10.50 -0.81 -22.63
CA ALA A 12 10.10 -2.19 -22.44
C ALA A 12 11.19 -3.17 -22.95
N MET A 13 11.58 -4.14 -22.12
CA MET A 13 12.25 -5.36 -22.62
C MET A 13 11.14 -6.35 -23.00
N GLY A 14 11.04 -6.70 -24.27
CA GLY A 14 10.09 -7.71 -24.71
C GLY A 14 10.35 -9.06 -24.04
N MET A 15 9.32 -9.90 -23.92
CA MET A 15 9.34 -11.23 -23.27
C MET A 15 10.45 -12.20 -23.79
N ASN A 16 11.12 -11.88 -24.89
CA ASN A 16 12.20 -12.70 -25.51
C ASN A 16 13.56 -11.98 -25.54
N GLY A 17 13.82 -11.03 -24.65
CA GLY A 17 15.11 -10.32 -24.64
C GLY A 17 15.31 -9.34 -25.81
N MET A 18 14.34 -9.19 -26.70
CA MET A 18 14.34 -8.15 -27.73
C MET A 18 13.83 -6.84 -27.12
N ARG A 19 14.57 -5.74 -27.33
CA ARG A 19 14.12 -4.41 -26.92
C ARG A 19 12.82 -4.08 -27.65
N SER A 20 11.72 -3.92 -26.90
CA SER A 20 10.49 -3.36 -27.43
C SER A 20 10.76 -1.89 -27.79
N ASN A 21 10.31 -1.45 -28.95
CA ASN A 21 10.36 -0.02 -29.33
C ASN A 21 9.24 0.81 -28.67
N LYS A 22 8.43 0.21 -27.81
CA LYS A 22 7.37 0.92 -27.08
C LYS A 22 7.97 1.63 -25.88
N THR A 23 7.69 2.90 -25.77
CA THR A 23 8.03 3.75 -24.63
C THR A 23 6.73 4.04 -23.89
N TYR A 24 6.67 3.72 -22.61
CA TYR A 24 5.55 4.06 -21.75
C TYR A 24 5.93 5.23 -20.84
N TYR A 25 5.02 6.18 -20.74
CA TYR A 25 5.15 7.31 -19.83
C TYR A 25 4.21 7.10 -18.65
N LEU A 26 4.70 7.31 -17.45
CA LEU A 26 3.83 7.44 -16.29
C LEU A 26 3.01 8.72 -16.42
N PRO A 27 1.78 8.75 -15.89
CA PRO A 27 1.00 9.98 -15.80
C PRO A 27 1.78 11.10 -15.11
N ASP A 28 1.56 12.36 -15.49
CA ASP A 28 2.24 13.53 -14.89
C ASP A 28 1.97 13.67 -13.38
N SER A 29 0.89 13.05 -12.89
CA SER A 29 0.53 12.97 -11.48
C SER A 29 1.36 11.96 -10.68
N VAL A 30 2.21 11.16 -11.33
CA VAL A 30 3.03 10.11 -10.70
C VAL A 30 4.47 10.59 -10.56
N ASP A 31 4.96 10.62 -9.32
CA ASP A 31 6.38 10.78 -9.03
C ASP A 31 7.06 9.42 -8.98
N PHE A 32 8.28 9.32 -9.51
CA PHE A 32 9.06 8.08 -9.47
C PHE A 32 10.43 8.31 -8.83
N TYR A 33 10.72 7.54 -7.79
CA TYR A 33 11.98 7.56 -7.05
C TYR A 33 12.63 6.19 -7.12
N SER A 34 13.93 6.15 -7.36
CA SER A 34 14.69 4.91 -7.39
C SER A 34 16.01 5.02 -6.66
N THR A 35 16.42 3.91 -6.08
CA THR A 35 17.72 3.74 -5.43
C THR A 35 18.39 2.46 -5.93
N ASN A 36 19.66 2.25 -5.56
CA ASN A 36 20.43 1.11 -6.02
C ASN A 36 20.10 -0.20 -5.28
N ASN A 37 19.40 -0.13 -4.14
CA ASN A 37 19.04 -1.29 -3.33
C ASN A 37 17.86 -0.98 -2.41
N SER A 38 17.25 -2.02 -1.85
CA SER A 38 16.06 -1.95 -1.00
C SER A 38 16.32 -1.23 0.34
N GLU A 39 17.53 -1.31 0.89
CA GLU A 39 17.87 -0.67 2.16
C GLU A 39 17.90 0.86 2.00
N SER A 40 18.57 1.36 0.97
CA SER A 40 18.59 2.80 0.67
C SER A 40 17.19 3.32 0.36
N LEU A 41 16.38 2.54 -0.37
CA LEU A 41 15.00 2.88 -0.66
C LEU A 41 14.16 2.98 0.61
N ALA A 42 14.33 2.01 1.52
CA ALA A 42 13.61 2.00 2.80
C ALA A 42 13.96 3.22 3.67
N ILE A 43 15.24 3.64 3.69
CA ILE A 43 15.68 4.84 4.41
C ILE A 43 15.01 6.08 3.81
N ASP A 44 15.12 6.28 2.48
CA ASP A 44 14.57 7.46 1.81
C ASP A 44 13.04 7.55 1.99
N LEU A 45 12.34 6.43 1.77
CA LEU A 45 10.88 6.37 1.93
C LEU A 45 10.47 6.59 3.39
N SER A 46 11.19 6.01 4.35
CA SER A 46 10.88 6.18 5.77
C SER A 46 11.04 7.62 6.22
N GLN A 47 12.08 8.32 5.77
CA GLN A 47 12.30 9.74 6.07
C GLN A 47 11.18 10.61 5.49
N SER A 48 10.84 10.41 4.21
CA SER A 48 9.75 11.15 3.56
C SER A 48 8.42 10.99 4.31
N ILE A 49 8.08 9.76 4.69
CA ILE A 49 6.86 9.48 5.46
C ILE A 49 6.95 10.06 6.87
N GLY A 50 8.12 9.96 7.52
CA GLY A 50 8.34 10.52 8.85
C GLY A 50 8.10 12.03 8.91
N GLU A 51 8.53 12.76 7.89
CA GLU A 51 8.29 14.21 7.76
C GLU A 51 6.80 14.53 7.61
N ILE A 52 6.08 13.76 6.79
CA ILE A 52 4.62 13.90 6.61
C ILE A 52 3.88 13.65 7.92
N LEU A 53 4.22 12.58 8.63
CA LEU A 53 3.60 12.26 9.92
C LEU A 53 3.88 13.34 10.97
N ALA A 54 5.12 13.83 11.05
CA ALA A 54 5.50 14.90 11.97
C ALA A 54 4.75 16.20 11.68
N GLU A 55 4.63 16.57 10.41
CA GLU A 55 3.87 17.76 9.98
C GLU A 55 2.36 17.61 10.27
N ALA A 56 1.79 16.42 10.04
CA ALA A 56 0.41 16.11 10.38
C ALA A 56 0.15 16.26 11.90
N ILE A 57 1.04 15.70 12.71
CA ILE A 57 0.97 15.83 14.18
C ILE A 57 1.07 17.29 14.61
N LYS A 58 1.99 18.07 14.01
CA LYS A 58 2.15 19.49 14.30
C LYS A 58 0.89 20.29 13.97
N LYS A 59 0.26 20.01 12.82
CA LYS A 59 -0.92 20.76 12.34
C LYS A 59 -2.22 20.37 13.05
N ARG A 60 -2.42 19.10 13.38
CA ARG A 60 -3.72 18.56 13.81
C ARG A 60 -3.67 17.78 15.12
N GLY A 61 -2.49 17.63 15.72
CA GLY A 61 -2.29 16.87 16.96
C GLY A 61 -2.18 15.36 16.76
N ARG A 62 -2.55 14.83 15.61
CA ARG A 62 -2.48 13.38 15.26
C ARG A 62 -2.14 13.20 13.79
N ALA A 63 -1.62 12.01 13.45
CA ALA A 63 -1.41 11.54 12.08
C ALA A 63 -1.99 10.14 11.90
N SER A 64 -2.32 9.79 10.66
CA SER A 64 -2.85 8.46 10.30
C SER A 64 -2.11 7.85 9.12
N ILE A 65 -1.81 6.55 9.24
CA ILE A 65 -1.09 5.79 8.21
C ILE A 65 -1.68 4.39 8.06
N ALA A 66 -1.81 3.92 6.82
CA ALA A 66 -2.11 2.54 6.51
C ALA A 66 -0.97 1.92 5.70
N VAL A 67 -0.60 0.67 6.02
CA VAL A 67 0.53 -0.02 5.38
C VAL A 67 0.12 -1.38 4.83
N SER A 68 0.70 -1.75 3.69
CA SER A 68 0.57 -3.11 3.12
C SER A 68 1.52 -4.10 3.80
N GLY A 69 1.18 -5.38 3.70
CA GLY A 69 2.03 -6.49 4.14
C GLY A 69 2.96 -7.04 3.05
N GLY A 70 3.40 -8.28 3.25
CA GLY A 70 4.35 -8.97 2.37
C GLY A 70 5.80 -8.77 2.76
N SER A 71 6.73 -9.32 1.97
CA SER A 71 8.17 -9.25 2.27
C SER A 71 8.82 -7.91 1.91
N THR A 72 8.30 -7.23 0.87
CA THR A 72 8.85 -5.95 0.38
C THR A 72 8.94 -4.86 1.46
N PRO A 73 7.94 -4.65 2.34
CA PRO A 73 8.00 -3.57 3.32
C PRO A 73 8.82 -3.89 4.59
N ILE A 74 9.38 -5.10 4.75
CA ILE A 74 10.13 -5.45 5.97
C ILE A 74 11.32 -4.48 6.24
N PRO A 75 12.18 -4.15 5.26
CA PRO A 75 13.23 -3.14 5.47
C PRO A 75 12.66 -1.77 5.86
N LEU A 76 11.59 -1.33 5.22
CA LEU A 76 10.89 -0.08 5.54
C LEU A 76 10.34 -0.08 6.98
N PHE A 77 9.71 -1.16 7.42
CA PHE A 77 9.20 -1.29 8.79
C PHE A 77 10.31 -1.22 9.84
N LYS A 78 11.48 -1.79 9.53
CA LYS A 78 12.65 -1.67 10.39
C LYS A 78 13.06 -0.20 10.55
N GLU A 79 13.18 0.54 9.46
CA GLU A 79 13.51 1.98 9.48
C GLU A 79 12.41 2.80 10.19
N PHE A 80 11.13 2.55 9.92
CA PHE A 80 10.01 3.19 10.62
C PHE A 80 10.13 3.03 12.13
N SER A 81 10.45 1.82 12.61
CA SER A 81 10.56 1.56 14.05
C SER A 81 11.60 2.44 14.76
N LEU A 82 12.55 3.01 14.02
CA LEU A 82 13.66 3.83 14.50
C LEU A 82 13.40 5.34 14.35
N LEU A 83 12.40 5.75 13.57
CA LEU A 83 12.11 7.16 13.32
C LEU A 83 11.78 7.93 14.59
N ASN A 84 12.24 9.17 14.63
CA ASN A 84 11.96 10.09 15.73
C ASN A 84 10.64 10.85 15.49
N VAL A 85 9.53 10.10 15.52
CA VAL A 85 8.16 10.60 15.41
C VAL A 85 7.46 10.42 16.77
N ASP A 86 6.53 11.28 17.13
CA ASP A 86 5.69 11.09 18.31
C ASP A 86 4.65 9.99 18.04
N TRP A 87 5.09 8.74 18.10
CA TRP A 87 4.29 7.56 17.75
C TRP A 87 3.01 7.38 18.57
N LYS A 88 2.92 7.99 19.76
CA LYS A 88 1.66 8.00 20.54
C LYS A 88 0.54 8.77 19.85
N LYS A 89 0.90 9.65 18.90
CA LYS A 89 -0.02 10.47 18.11
C LYS A 89 -0.23 9.93 16.70
N VAL A 90 0.27 8.74 16.41
CA VAL A 90 0.08 8.09 15.10
C VAL A 90 -0.92 6.97 15.24
N ASP A 91 -1.96 7.01 14.42
CA ASP A 91 -2.91 5.92 14.21
C ASP A 91 -2.43 5.08 13.02
N LEU A 92 -2.11 3.82 13.28
CA LEU A 92 -1.61 2.87 12.29
C LEU A 92 -2.66 1.80 12.04
N THR A 93 -2.93 1.51 10.79
CA THR A 93 -3.72 0.34 10.38
C THR A 93 -3.09 -0.35 9.16
N LEU A 94 -3.76 -1.36 8.66
CA LEU A 94 -3.37 -2.11 7.46
C LEU A 94 -4.16 -1.64 6.24
N VAL A 95 -3.55 -1.73 5.07
CA VAL A 95 -4.26 -1.54 3.80
C VAL A 95 -5.19 -2.72 3.52
N ASP A 96 -4.73 -3.92 3.87
CA ASP A 96 -5.50 -5.16 3.82
C ASP A 96 -4.93 -6.18 4.81
N ASP A 97 -5.73 -7.16 5.20
CA ASP A 97 -5.22 -8.35 5.91
C ASP A 97 -5.96 -9.61 5.44
N ARG A 98 -5.29 -10.74 5.60
CA ARG A 98 -5.86 -12.06 5.40
C ARG A 98 -6.71 -12.42 6.60
N TRP A 99 -7.89 -13.03 6.35
CA TRP A 99 -8.80 -13.39 7.43
C TRP A 99 -8.36 -14.68 8.12
N VAL A 100 -7.20 -14.63 8.76
CA VAL A 100 -6.56 -15.72 9.49
C VAL A 100 -6.33 -15.34 10.95
N ASP A 101 -5.95 -16.31 11.78
CA ASP A 101 -5.51 -16.02 13.15
C ASP A 101 -4.32 -15.04 13.13
N THR A 102 -4.30 -14.10 14.06
CA THR A 102 -3.26 -13.06 14.16
C THR A 102 -1.86 -13.61 14.48
N LYS A 103 -1.76 -14.89 14.83
CA LYS A 103 -0.48 -15.62 15.01
C LYS A 103 -0.07 -16.40 13.77
N ASN A 104 -0.92 -16.46 12.74
CA ASN A 104 -0.59 -17.10 11.47
C ASN A 104 0.47 -16.27 10.74
N THR A 105 1.48 -16.92 10.18
CA THR A 105 2.59 -16.27 9.44
C THR A 105 2.12 -15.48 8.21
N ASP A 106 0.91 -15.78 7.72
CA ASP A 106 0.29 -15.05 6.61
C ASP A 106 -0.49 -13.80 7.06
N SER A 107 -0.59 -13.50 8.37
CA SER A 107 -1.22 -12.28 8.87
C SER A 107 -0.32 -11.06 8.67
N ASN A 108 -0.86 -10.02 8.03
CA ASN A 108 -0.19 -8.73 7.92
C ASN A 108 -0.12 -8.03 9.30
N GLU A 109 -1.09 -8.27 10.18
CA GLU A 109 -1.01 -7.79 11.57
C GLU A 109 0.21 -8.38 12.29
N LEU A 110 0.45 -9.70 12.19
CA LEU A 110 1.64 -10.32 12.78
C LEU A 110 2.91 -9.69 12.24
N LEU A 111 2.98 -9.47 10.93
CA LEU A 111 4.13 -8.86 10.25
C LEU A 111 4.43 -7.47 10.83
N VAL A 112 3.41 -6.61 10.91
CA VAL A 112 3.55 -5.24 11.42
C VAL A 112 3.93 -5.24 12.91
N ARG A 113 3.31 -6.08 13.73
CA ARG A 113 3.67 -6.23 15.15
C ARG A 113 5.12 -6.67 15.33
N THR A 114 5.59 -7.58 14.47
CA THR A 114 6.95 -8.13 14.55
C THR A 114 8.01 -7.12 14.08
N HIS A 115 7.75 -6.37 13.03
CA HIS A 115 8.78 -5.59 12.34
C HIS A 115 8.67 -4.08 12.54
N LEU A 116 7.46 -3.54 12.76
CA LEU A 116 7.23 -2.11 12.90
C LEU A 116 6.92 -1.69 14.35
N ILE A 117 5.99 -2.37 15.04
CA ILE A 117 5.54 -1.98 16.39
C ILE A 117 6.58 -2.37 17.45
N LYS A 118 7.75 -1.76 17.36
CA LYS A 118 8.88 -1.96 18.27
C LYS A 118 9.72 -0.69 18.36
N ASN A 119 10.77 -0.70 19.13
CA ASN A 119 11.67 0.43 19.34
C ASN A 119 10.88 1.73 19.65
N LYS A 120 11.12 2.81 18.91
CA LYS A 120 10.42 4.08 19.07
C LYS A 120 8.94 3.98 18.70
N ALA A 121 8.59 3.14 17.72
CA ALA A 121 7.22 2.92 17.27
C ALA A 121 6.39 2.00 18.18
N SER A 122 6.96 1.49 19.27
CA SER A 122 6.26 0.58 20.21
C SER A 122 5.00 1.15 20.86
N LYS A 123 4.80 2.47 20.79
CA LYS A 123 3.64 3.18 21.37
C LYS A 123 2.65 3.69 20.33
N VAL A 124 2.76 3.24 19.08
CA VAL A 124 1.80 3.58 18.03
C VAL A 124 0.41 3.05 18.40
N ASN A 125 -0.63 3.81 18.09
CA ASN A 125 -2.01 3.34 18.24
C ASN A 125 -2.36 2.46 17.03
N PHE A 126 -2.27 1.14 17.21
CA PHE A 126 -2.55 0.19 16.13
C PHE A 126 -4.02 -0.24 16.15
N ILE A 127 -4.71 -0.05 15.02
CA ILE A 127 -6.10 -0.44 14.79
C ILE A 127 -6.09 -1.64 13.83
N PRO A 128 -6.38 -2.87 14.30
CA PRO A 128 -6.38 -4.06 13.46
C PRO A 128 -7.59 -4.08 12.53
N LEU A 129 -7.47 -4.81 11.41
CA LEU A 129 -8.61 -5.12 10.53
C LEU A 129 -9.31 -6.42 10.94
N LYS A 130 -8.55 -7.41 11.46
CA LYS A 130 -9.09 -8.69 11.92
C LYS A 130 -9.80 -8.52 13.27
N ASN A 131 -10.96 -9.14 13.39
CA ASN A 131 -11.73 -9.28 14.62
C ASN A 131 -12.18 -10.74 14.82
N ASP A 132 -12.96 -11.03 15.86
CA ASP A 132 -13.36 -12.38 16.23
C ASP A 132 -14.47 -12.99 15.36
N SER A 133 -14.97 -12.28 14.35
CA SER A 133 -15.99 -12.80 13.43
C SER A 133 -15.45 -13.98 12.62
N LYS A 134 -16.33 -14.91 12.27
CA LYS A 134 -15.96 -16.15 11.61
C LYS A 134 -15.42 -15.92 10.19
N THR A 135 -16.04 -15.04 9.43
CA THR A 135 -15.67 -14.69 8.05
C THR A 135 -15.29 -13.23 7.92
N ALA A 136 -14.55 -12.87 6.87
CA ALA A 136 -14.22 -11.46 6.59
C ALA A 136 -15.47 -10.62 6.35
N LYS A 137 -16.47 -11.20 5.68
CA LYS A 137 -17.75 -10.55 5.41
C LYS A 137 -18.53 -10.24 6.69
N ASP A 138 -18.61 -11.19 7.62
CA ASP A 138 -19.28 -10.98 8.90
C ASP A 138 -18.54 -9.96 9.77
N GLY A 139 -17.20 -9.92 9.66
CA GLY A 139 -16.34 -9.02 10.42
C GLY A 139 -16.26 -7.60 9.87
N GLN A 140 -16.60 -7.37 8.61
CA GLN A 140 -16.40 -6.09 7.91
C GLN A 140 -17.00 -4.92 8.69
N LYS A 141 -18.25 -5.02 9.11
CA LYS A 141 -18.94 -3.95 9.86
C LYS A 141 -18.23 -3.59 11.16
N ASN A 142 -17.77 -4.58 11.91
CA ASN A 142 -17.07 -4.35 13.17
C ASN A 142 -15.71 -3.66 12.92
N SER A 143 -15.00 -4.05 11.87
CA SER A 143 -13.74 -3.40 11.49
C SER A 143 -13.96 -1.97 10.98
N GLU A 144 -15.05 -1.70 10.27
CA GLU A 144 -15.48 -0.34 9.90
C GLU A 144 -15.69 0.54 11.15
N GLU A 145 -16.35 0.02 12.18
CA GLU A 145 -16.54 0.76 13.44
C GLU A 145 -15.20 1.06 14.12
N MET A 146 -14.25 0.11 14.09
CA MET A 146 -12.92 0.32 14.65
C MET A 146 -12.14 1.40 13.88
N LEU A 147 -12.26 1.45 12.54
CA LEU A 147 -11.63 2.47 11.70
C LEU A 147 -12.16 3.88 11.95
N LYS A 148 -13.36 4.06 12.51
CA LYS A 148 -13.87 5.39 12.92
C LYS A 148 -12.99 6.09 13.96
N ASN A 149 -12.13 5.34 14.65
CA ASN A 149 -11.15 5.92 15.58
C ASN A 149 -9.92 6.53 14.86
N ILE A 150 -9.81 6.35 13.54
CA ILE A 150 -8.74 6.93 12.72
C ILE A 150 -9.26 8.19 12.04
N THR A 151 -8.45 9.24 12.05
CA THR A 151 -8.76 10.45 11.29
C THR A 151 -8.59 10.19 9.79
N LEU A 152 -9.68 10.31 9.04
CA LEU A 152 -9.70 10.26 7.58
C LEU A 152 -9.80 11.68 7.00
N PRO A 153 -9.30 11.93 5.78
CA PRO A 153 -8.53 11.00 4.96
C PRO A 153 -7.17 10.69 5.58
N PHE A 154 -6.63 9.50 5.29
CA PHE A 154 -5.28 9.11 5.75
C PHE A 154 -4.24 10.15 5.34
N ASP A 155 -3.26 10.37 6.22
CA ASP A 155 -2.11 11.22 5.88
C ASP A 155 -1.17 10.49 4.94
N VAL A 156 -1.02 9.18 5.15
CA VAL A 156 -0.15 8.31 4.36
C VAL A 156 -0.81 6.95 4.12
N ILE A 157 -0.73 6.46 2.88
CA ILE A 157 -0.97 5.05 2.54
C ILE A 157 0.27 4.51 1.82
N VAL A 158 0.76 3.34 2.26
CA VAL A 158 1.85 2.62 1.61
C VAL A 158 1.29 1.35 0.98
N LEU A 159 1.27 1.31 -0.34
CA LEU A 159 0.81 0.20 -1.16
C LEU A 159 1.97 -0.71 -1.57
N GLY A 160 1.66 -1.99 -1.75
CA GLY A 160 2.41 -2.93 -2.57
C GLY A 160 1.67 -3.20 -3.87
N MET A 161 2.24 -4.05 -4.75
CA MET A 161 1.61 -4.47 -6.00
C MET A 161 1.93 -5.95 -6.28
N GLY A 162 0.91 -6.72 -6.63
CA GLY A 162 1.06 -8.10 -7.13
C GLY A 162 1.54 -8.14 -8.58
N SER A 163 1.93 -9.33 -9.05
CA SER A 163 2.33 -9.54 -10.45
C SER A 163 1.16 -9.45 -11.45
N ASP A 164 -0.06 -9.61 -10.95
CA ASP A 164 -1.33 -9.43 -11.68
C ASP A 164 -1.89 -7.99 -11.57
N GLY A 165 -1.10 -7.07 -11.01
CA GLY A 165 -1.48 -5.67 -10.86
C GLY A 165 -2.48 -5.40 -9.73
N HIS A 166 -2.81 -6.39 -8.86
CA HIS A 166 -3.58 -6.10 -7.66
C HIS A 166 -2.80 -5.22 -6.70
N THR A 167 -3.48 -4.40 -5.95
CA THR A 167 -2.96 -3.68 -4.79
C THR A 167 -3.97 -3.77 -3.65
N ALA A 168 -3.52 -3.63 -2.39
CA ALA A 168 -4.34 -4.04 -1.26
C ALA A 168 -4.82 -5.49 -1.47
N SER A 169 -6.11 -5.77 -1.24
CA SER A 169 -6.74 -7.03 -1.68
C SER A 169 -7.79 -6.80 -2.77
N LEU A 170 -7.55 -5.85 -3.67
CA LEU A 170 -8.36 -5.58 -4.87
C LEU A 170 -7.78 -6.38 -6.04
N PHE A 171 -8.22 -7.63 -6.17
CA PHE A 171 -7.71 -8.60 -7.15
C PHE A 171 -8.55 -8.62 -8.42
N PRO A 172 -7.92 -8.69 -9.62
CA PRO A 172 -8.66 -8.76 -10.88
C PRO A 172 -9.55 -10.00 -11.00
N CYS A 173 -9.25 -11.08 -10.26
CA CYS A 173 -10.03 -12.31 -10.24
C CYS A 173 -11.14 -12.34 -9.19
N SER A 174 -11.28 -11.32 -8.36
CA SER A 174 -12.25 -11.26 -7.27
C SER A 174 -13.60 -10.77 -7.77
N GLU A 175 -14.67 -11.41 -7.36
CA GLU A 175 -16.04 -10.98 -7.72
C GLU A 175 -16.39 -9.63 -7.11
N GLU A 176 -15.79 -9.32 -5.97
CA GLU A 176 -15.98 -8.06 -5.23
C GLU A 176 -15.17 -6.90 -5.79
N LEU A 177 -14.31 -7.11 -6.82
CA LEU A 177 -13.46 -6.06 -7.37
C LEU A 177 -14.24 -4.83 -7.79
N SER A 178 -15.34 -5.01 -8.53
CA SER A 178 -16.16 -3.90 -9.02
C SER A 178 -16.69 -3.02 -7.87
N GLU A 179 -17.12 -3.65 -6.76
CA GLU A 179 -17.58 -2.92 -5.57
C GLU A 179 -16.41 -2.24 -4.86
N GLY A 180 -15.28 -2.94 -4.69
CA GLY A 180 -14.09 -2.41 -4.02
C GLY A 180 -13.43 -1.25 -4.78
N MET A 181 -13.56 -1.23 -6.12
CA MET A 181 -13.05 -0.17 -6.99
C MET A 181 -14.04 0.98 -7.22
N ASN A 182 -15.29 0.84 -6.76
CA ASN A 182 -16.31 1.87 -6.92
C ASN A 182 -16.01 3.09 -6.02
N LEU A 183 -15.70 4.23 -6.63
CA LEU A 183 -15.38 5.48 -5.91
C LEU A 183 -16.61 6.10 -5.19
N ASN A 184 -17.81 5.64 -5.49
CA ASN A 184 -19.03 6.03 -4.78
C ASN A 184 -19.39 5.06 -3.63
N ASN A 185 -18.56 4.04 -3.38
CA ASN A 185 -18.78 3.12 -2.26
C ASN A 185 -18.63 3.88 -0.93
N LEU A 186 -19.66 3.83 -0.09
CA LEU A 186 -19.66 4.51 1.21
C LEU A 186 -18.84 3.76 2.27
N ASN A 187 -18.60 2.46 2.08
CA ASN A 187 -17.80 1.66 2.98
C ASN A 187 -16.31 1.99 2.84
N CYS A 188 -15.58 2.00 3.95
CA CYS A 188 -14.12 2.12 3.95
C CYS A 188 -13.44 0.79 3.63
N LEU A 189 -14.10 -0.30 3.97
CA LEU A 189 -13.59 -1.66 3.81
C LEU A 189 -14.46 -2.49 2.86
N ILE A 190 -13.84 -3.49 2.26
CA ILE A 190 -14.49 -4.53 1.46
C ILE A 190 -13.92 -5.90 1.82
N SER A 191 -14.76 -6.89 2.06
CA SER A 191 -14.34 -8.29 2.15
C SER A 191 -14.16 -8.85 0.75
N THR A 192 -13.06 -9.57 0.51
CA THR A 192 -12.74 -10.16 -0.80
C THR A 192 -12.33 -11.61 -0.67
N SER A 193 -12.64 -12.41 -1.70
CA SER A 193 -12.29 -13.82 -1.80
C SER A 193 -11.60 -14.08 -3.14
N PRO A 194 -10.29 -13.77 -3.27
CA PRO A 194 -9.58 -13.90 -4.53
C PRO A 194 -9.44 -15.37 -4.95
N LYS A 195 -9.68 -15.67 -6.23
CA LYS A 195 -9.59 -17.05 -6.78
C LYS A 195 -8.14 -17.54 -6.94
N THR A 196 -7.18 -16.62 -7.04
CA THR A 196 -5.76 -16.90 -7.30
C THR A 196 -4.87 -16.84 -6.07
N ALA A 197 -5.43 -16.51 -4.90
CA ALA A 197 -4.69 -16.42 -3.65
C ALA A 197 -5.48 -17.06 -2.50
N PRO A 198 -4.80 -17.63 -1.49
CA PRO A 198 -5.48 -18.22 -0.35
C PRO A 198 -6.15 -17.17 0.53
N TYR A 199 -7.13 -17.59 1.31
CA TYR A 199 -7.84 -16.87 2.34
C TYR A 199 -8.81 -15.79 1.85
N GLU A 200 -9.91 -15.64 2.55
CA GLU A 200 -10.70 -14.40 2.56
C GLU A 200 -9.84 -13.24 3.08
N ARG A 201 -10.17 -12.04 2.72
CA ARG A 201 -9.43 -10.83 3.10
C ARG A 201 -10.36 -9.68 3.41
N LEU A 202 -9.88 -8.76 4.21
CA LEU A 202 -10.49 -7.45 4.39
C LEU A 202 -9.53 -6.40 3.85
N SER A 203 -10.04 -5.48 3.03
CA SER A 203 -9.24 -4.50 2.30
C SER A 203 -9.84 -3.11 2.39
N LEU A 204 -9.01 -2.07 2.41
CA LEU A 204 -9.47 -0.71 2.11
C LEU A 204 -10.04 -0.66 0.69
N THR A 205 -11.10 0.13 0.50
CA THR A 205 -11.68 0.39 -0.83
C THR A 205 -10.83 1.40 -1.60
N ALA A 206 -10.95 1.40 -2.94
CA ALA A 206 -10.23 2.33 -3.80
C ALA A 206 -10.51 3.79 -3.45
N ARG A 207 -11.77 4.12 -3.08
CA ARG A 207 -12.14 5.46 -2.63
C ARG A 207 -11.27 5.92 -1.45
N VAL A 208 -11.15 5.11 -0.41
CA VAL A 208 -10.37 5.46 0.79
C VAL A 208 -8.89 5.64 0.46
N ILE A 209 -8.36 4.81 -0.45
CA ILE A 209 -6.97 4.89 -0.86
C ILE A 209 -6.71 6.17 -1.67
N ILE A 210 -7.59 6.51 -2.61
CA ILE A 210 -7.46 7.70 -3.47
C ILE A 210 -7.67 8.99 -2.67
N ASP A 211 -8.56 8.99 -1.68
CA ASP A 211 -8.80 10.14 -0.82
C ASP A 211 -7.60 10.47 0.09
N ALA A 212 -6.65 9.54 0.26
CA ALA A 212 -5.48 9.76 1.11
C ALA A 212 -4.62 10.92 0.58
N LYS A 213 -4.03 11.69 1.51
CA LYS A 213 -3.22 12.88 1.17
C LYS A 213 -1.93 12.54 0.45
N ASN A 214 -1.35 11.38 0.80
CA ASN A 214 -0.11 10.90 0.20
C ASN A 214 -0.22 9.38 0.03
N VAL A 215 -0.12 8.90 -1.20
CA VAL A 215 -0.11 7.48 -1.54
C VAL A 215 1.26 7.12 -2.10
N PHE A 216 1.90 6.13 -1.47
CA PHE A 216 3.20 5.60 -1.88
C PHE A 216 3.03 4.18 -2.39
N LEU A 217 3.65 3.87 -3.52
CA LEU A 217 3.76 2.52 -4.05
C LEU A 217 5.19 2.04 -3.87
N HIS A 218 5.39 1.10 -2.94
CA HIS A 218 6.70 0.55 -2.59
C HIS A 218 6.97 -0.76 -3.33
N LEU A 219 7.97 -0.78 -4.19
CA LEU A 219 8.28 -1.88 -5.09
C LEU A 219 9.74 -2.31 -4.99
N ASN A 220 9.98 -3.61 -5.14
CA ASN A 220 11.33 -4.20 -5.23
C ASN A 220 11.38 -5.23 -6.36
N GLY A 221 12.45 -5.17 -7.14
CA GLY A 221 12.72 -6.09 -8.23
C GLY A 221 12.25 -5.60 -9.60
N SER A 222 12.99 -6.01 -10.64
CA SER A 222 12.71 -5.62 -12.03
C SER A 222 11.36 -6.17 -12.55
N SER A 223 10.89 -7.31 -12.03
CA SER A 223 9.57 -7.85 -12.39
C SER A 223 8.43 -6.89 -12.09
N LYS A 224 8.57 -6.03 -11.06
CA LYS A 224 7.55 -5.02 -10.72
C LYS A 224 7.48 -3.88 -11.75
N LEU A 225 8.60 -3.55 -12.39
CA LEU A 225 8.58 -2.61 -13.51
C LEU A 225 7.79 -3.18 -14.69
N HIS A 226 7.96 -4.46 -15.02
CA HIS A 226 7.17 -5.10 -16.08
C HIS A 226 5.67 -5.12 -15.75
N THR A 227 5.30 -5.29 -14.48
CA THR A 227 3.90 -5.20 -14.06
C THR A 227 3.36 -3.77 -14.25
N LEU A 228 4.14 -2.74 -13.92
CA LEU A 228 3.77 -1.33 -14.19
C LEU A 228 3.63 -1.06 -15.69
N GLU A 229 4.56 -1.57 -16.52
CA GLU A 229 4.47 -1.46 -17.98
C GLU A 229 3.17 -2.09 -18.50
N SER A 230 2.84 -3.29 -18.01
CA SER A 230 1.58 -3.96 -18.36
C SER A 230 0.35 -3.15 -17.94
N ALA A 231 0.36 -2.54 -16.75
CA ALA A 231 -0.73 -1.69 -16.31
C ALA A 231 -0.91 -0.46 -17.23
N MET A 232 0.21 0.15 -17.65
CA MET A 232 0.20 1.28 -18.59
C MET A 232 -0.17 0.88 -20.03
N GLU A 233 0.03 -0.38 -20.39
CA GLU A 233 -0.38 -0.93 -21.69
C GLU A 233 -1.88 -1.24 -21.73
N TYR A 234 -2.38 -1.97 -20.71
CA TYR A 234 -3.79 -2.36 -20.64
C TYR A 234 -4.72 -1.19 -20.40
N LYS A 235 -4.33 -0.24 -19.56
CA LYS A 235 -5.16 0.90 -19.16
C LYS A 235 -6.58 0.49 -18.73
N ASP A 236 -6.66 -0.62 -18.02
CA ASP A 236 -7.90 -1.27 -17.63
C ASP A 236 -7.80 -1.74 -16.17
N SER A 237 -8.48 -1.03 -15.29
CA SER A 237 -8.47 -1.30 -13.85
C SER A 237 -9.15 -2.62 -13.48
N SER A 238 -9.95 -3.21 -14.35
CA SER A 238 -10.54 -4.52 -14.14
C SER A 238 -9.50 -5.64 -14.32
N LYS A 239 -8.47 -5.40 -15.14
CA LYS A 239 -7.36 -6.33 -15.40
C LYS A 239 -6.15 -6.03 -14.52
N MET A 240 -5.90 -4.76 -14.26
CA MET A 240 -4.75 -4.24 -13.52
C MET A 240 -5.22 -3.18 -12.54
N PRO A 241 -5.75 -3.55 -11.37
CA PRO A 241 -6.34 -2.59 -10.41
C PRO A 241 -5.43 -1.43 -10.01
N ILE A 242 -4.10 -1.64 -10.01
CA ILE A 242 -3.11 -0.58 -9.75
C ILE A 242 -3.25 0.60 -10.72
N TYR A 243 -3.77 0.38 -11.94
CA TYR A 243 -3.89 1.43 -12.95
C TYR A 243 -4.77 2.60 -12.47
N THR A 244 -5.86 2.33 -11.74
CA THR A 244 -6.68 3.39 -11.12
C THR A 244 -5.86 4.33 -10.26
N PHE A 245 -4.94 3.79 -9.46
CA PHE A 245 -4.14 4.60 -8.54
C PHE A 245 -3.03 5.36 -9.26
N LEU A 246 -2.49 4.82 -10.35
CA LEU A 246 -1.57 5.55 -11.23
C LEU A 246 -2.24 6.76 -11.87
N GLU A 247 -3.50 6.64 -12.32
CA GLU A 247 -4.24 7.77 -12.90
C GLU A 247 -4.58 8.87 -11.89
N ASN A 248 -4.81 8.49 -10.62
CA ASN A 248 -5.18 9.44 -9.56
C ASN A 248 -3.96 10.06 -8.84
N GLY A 249 -2.75 9.65 -9.20
CA GLY A 249 -1.51 10.19 -8.67
C GLY A 249 -1.03 9.48 -7.41
N LEU A 250 0.23 9.07 -7.45
CA LEU A 250 0.95 8.49 -6.32
C LEU A 250 2.46 8.67 -6.52
N SER A 251 3.24 8.39 -5.47
CA SER A 251 4.69 8.37 -5.56
C SER A 251 5.19 6.92 -5.56
N ILE A 252 5.89 6.52 -6.61
CA ILE A 252 6.50 5.19 -6.73
C ILE A 252 7.91 5.25 -6.13
N TYR A 253 8.20 4.33 -5.22
CA TYR A 253 9.54 4.07 -4.68
C TYR A 253 9.95 2.67 -5.08
N TRP A 254 11.00 2.58 -5.92
CA TRP A 254 11.45 1.33 -6.52
C TRP A 254 12.96 1.11 -6.33
N SER A 255 13.36 -0.16 -6.10
CA SER A 255 14.75 -0.63 -6.20
C SER A 255 14.83 -1.96 -6.96
N PRO A 256 15.98 -2.25 -7.60
CA PRO A 256 16.20 -3.52 -8.30
C PRO A 256 16.23 -4.73 -7.37
#